data_9058f4f6d50a6911abcee3461b984d4b
#
_entry.id   9058f4f6d50a6911abcee3461b984d4b
#
_cell.length_a   1.000
_cell.length_b   1.000
_cell.length_c   1.000
_cell.angle_alpha   90.00
_cell.angle_beta   90.00
_cell.angle_gamma   90.00
#
_symmetry.space_group_name_H-M   'P 1'
#
loop_
_entity.id
_entity.type
_entity.pdbx_description
1 polymer ?
#
loop_
_entity_poly.entity_id
_entity_poly.type
_entity_poly.pdbx_seq_one_letter_code
_entity_poly.pdbx_strand_id
1 'polypeptide(L)'
;MNKTTFKQSALCTMTKAYFLSAMTMASLTASAQQAIFDKLNTTSPEVHADGSVTLRLLAPKADTVTVTGDFKPVDWQTLPMTRNEQGLWSVTVPALPAEMYMYAFNVDGVRTIDPGNTYVNRDVTTLSNIFVVSHEPGDKGYNYKSNATPHGNVSKVWYDSPTLKMTRRMTVYTPAGYDGKKRYPVLYLLHGMGGDENAWAELGRAAQIMDNLIAAGKAKPMIVVMPNGNPNCEAAPGEWTPGLYTPGHWTIKQKAAATMEDSFDDIVKYVDTHYRTIAKREGRAMCGLSMGGGHTFGISLLMPRTFNYYGLFSAAPSFRNAMRGKKLDDVLKTDTQVQQRIAALRDSKPQLYWIGIGKTDFLLESNNALRSYFDSVGMPYEYYENEGGHIWRNWRIYLDMFAQKLFK
;
A
#
# COMPACT_ATOMS: atom_id res chain seq x y z
N MET A 1 -61.44 -3.50 58.17
CA MET A 1 -60.01 -3.31 58.54
C MET A 1 -59.14 -4.04 57.53
N ASN A 2 -58.35 -3.24 56.81
CA ASN A 2 -57.09 -3.47 56.18
C ASN A 2 -56.93 -4.56 55.08
N LYS A 3 -57.40 -4.23 53.88
CA LYS A 3 -56.86 -4.81 52.61
C LYS A 3 -55.93 -3.88 51.82
N THR A 4 -55.69 -2.65 52.35
CA THR A 4 -54.93 -1.61 51.61
C THR A 4 -53.45 -1.56 51.96
N THR A 5 -53.00 -2.14 53.08
CA THR A 5 -51.61 -2.07 53.52
C THR A 5 -50.72 -3.15 52.92
N PHE A 6 -51.27 -4.26 52.39
CA PHE A 6 -50.48 -5.35 51.80
C PHE A 6 -50.04 -5.08 50.33
N LYS A 7 -50.81 -4.24 49.61
CA LYS A 7 -50.47 -3.89 48.22
C LYS A 7 -49.37 -2.83 48.10
N GLN A 8 -49.19 -1.97 49.09
CA GLN A 8 -48.14 -0.94 49.04
C GLN A 8 -46.73 -1.49 49.37
N SER A 9 -46.62 -2.52 50.21
CA SER A 9 -45.30 -3.10 50.55
C SER A 9 -44.75 -3.97 49.39
N ALA A 10 -45.64 -4.71 48.66
CA ALA A 10 -45.25 -5.53 47.55
C ALA A 10 -44.83 -4.68 46.32
N LEU A 11 -45.49 -3.52 46.11
CA LEU A 11 -45.16 -2.62 45.01
C LEU A 11 -43.81 -1.92 45.26
N CYS A 12 -43.52 -1.56 46.53
CA CYS A 12 -42.25 -0.91 46.91
C CYS A 12 -41.06 -1.88 46.82
N THR A 13 -41.27 -3.17 47.11
CA THR A 13 -40.23 -4.21 47.00
C THR A 13 -39.94 -4.58 45.55
N MET A 14 -40.95 -4.64 44.72
CA MET A 14 -40.76 -4.85 43.28
C MET A 14 -40.04 -3.68 42.60
N THR A 15 -40.42 -2.44 42.91
CA THR A 15 -39.75 -1.25 42.34
C THR A 15 -38.27 -1.18 42.74
N LYS A 16 -37.92 -1.53 44.00
CA LYS A 16 -36.53 -1.61 44.43
C LYS A 16 -35.74 -2.73 43.76
N ALA A 17 -36.37 -3.88 43.52
CA ALA A 17 -35.72 -4.98 42.79
C ALA A 17 -35.47 -4.64 41.29
N TYR A 18 -36.39 -3.95 40.63
CA TYR A 18 -36.21 -3.48 39.26
C TYR A 18 -35.12 -2.37 39.18
N PHE A 19 -35.03 -1.46 40.15
CA PHE A 19 -33.98 -0.45 40.21
C PHE A 19 -32.59 -1.05 40.51
N LEU A 20 -32.48 -2.05 41.37
CA LEU A 20 -31.24 -2.75 41.63
C LEU A 20 -30.80 -3.58 40.45
N SER A 21 -31.75 -4.25 39.74
CA SER A 21 -31.47 -5.03 38.52
C SER A 21 -31.09 -4.13 37.35
N ALA A 22 -31.70 -2.95 37.20
CA ALA A 22 -31.35 -1.96 36.19
C ALA A 22 -29.98 -1.31 36.47
N MET A 23 -29.63 -1.06 37.75
CA MET A 23 -28.27 -0.55 38.12
C MET A 23 -27.17 -1.61 37.91
N THR A 24 -27.44 -2.90 38.13
CA THR A 24 -26.47 -3.96 37.84
C THR A 24 -26.31 -4.21 36.36
N MET A 25 -27.33 -4.07 35.53
CA MET A 25 -27.20 -4.11 34.07
C MET A 25 -26.48 -2.86 33.50
N ALA A 26 -26.72 -1.68 34.06
CA ALA A 26 -26.02 -0.46 33.66
C ALA A 26 -24.53 -0.51 34.02
N SER A 27 -24.16 -1.17 35.14
CA SER A 27 -22.76 -1.36 35.50
C SER A 27 -22.02 -2.39 34.64
N LEU A 28 -22.72 -3.36 34.04
CA LEU A 28 -22.13 -4.34 33.13
C LEU A 28 -21.89 -3.76 31.73
N THR A 29 -22.68 -2.78 31.29
CA THR A 29 -22.46 -2.10 29.99
C THR A 29 -21.40 -1.00 30.08
N ALA A 30 -21.11 -0.48 31.26
CA ALA A 30 -20.02 0.51 31.47
C ALA A 30 -18.62 -0.13 31.47
N SER A 31 -18.51 -1.46 31.60
CA SER A 31 -17.21 -2.16 31.65
C SER A 31 -16.47 -2.14 30.30
N ALA A 32 -17.17 -2.02 29.18
CA ALA A 32 -16.55 -2.04 27.86
C ALA A 32 -15.69 -0.80 27.58
N GLN A 33 -16.05 0.37 28.11
CA GLN A 33 -15.23 1.59 27.97
C GLN A 33 -14.17 1.73 29.06
N GLN A 34 -14.38 1.12 30.24
CA GLN A 34 -13.37 1.10 31.30
C GLN A 34 -12.19 0.18 30.99
N ALA A 35 -12.35 -0.81 30.12
CA ALA A 35 -11.25 -1.65 29.63
C ALA A 35 -10.15 -0.85 28.90
N ILE A 36 -10.42 0.41 28.51
CA ILE A 36 -9.40 1.33 27.98
C ILE A 36 -8.37 1.69 29.07
N PHE A 37 -8.75 1.62 30.34
CA PHE A 37 -7.89 1.95 31.47
C PHE A 37 -7.27 0.73 32.15
N ASP A 38 -7.77 -0.48 31.88
CA ASP A 38 -7.18 -1.75 32.32
C ASP A 38 -5.98 -2.10 31.44
N LYS A 39 -4.97 -1.30 31.55
CA LYS A 39 -3.81 -1.42 30.69
C LYS A 39 -2.87 -2.51 31.11
N LEU A 40 -2.67 -3.37 30.19
CA LEU A 40 -1.38 -3.90 29.83
C LEU A 40 -0.40 -2.75 29.53
N ASN A 41 0.38 -2.33 30.51
CA ASN A 41 1.49 -1.38 30.33
C ASN A 41 2.66 -2.05 29.58
N THR A 42 2.38 -2.72 28.45
CA THR A 42 3.39 -3.37 27.63
C THR A 42 3.54 -2.60 26.34
N THR A 43 4.68 -1.95 26.17
CA THR A 43 5.05 -1.33 24.90
C THR A 43 5.44 -2.43 23.91
N SER A 44 4.73 -2.52 22.79
CA SER A 44 5.07 -3.38 21.67
C SER A 44 4.63 -2.68 20.36
N PRO A 45 5.51 -2.56 19.35
CA PRO A 45 6.96 -2.78 19.41
C PRO A 45 7.68 -1.69 20.22
N GLU A 46 8.79 -2.05 20.86
CA GLU A 46 9.73 -1.10 21.45
C GLU A 46 11.00 -1.09 20.60
N VAL A 47 11.22 -0.01 19.86
CA VAL A 47 12.41 0.19 19.02
C VAL A 47 13.47 0.87 19.85
N HIS A 48 14.61 0.20 20.04
CA HIS A 48 15.72 0.71 20.85
C HIS A 48 16.68 1.58 20.01
N ALA A 49 17.50 2.36 20.69
CA ALA A 49 18.44 3.29 20.06
C ALA A 49 19.51 2.58 19.19
N ASP A 50 19.84 1.33 19.52
CA ASP A 50 20.77 0.51 18.74
C ASP A 50 20.10 -0.18 17.51
N GLY A 51 18.80 0.04 17.31
CA GLY A 51 18.01 -0.58 16.26
C GLY A 51 17.50 -1.99 16.56
N SER A 52 17.76 -2.52 17.75
CA SER A 52 17.08 -3.72 18.22
C SER A 52 15.61 -3.44 18.54
N VAL A 53 14.76 -4.46 18.46
CA VAL A 53 13.31 -4.28 18.63
C VAL A 53 12.76 -5.35 19.56
N THR A 54 12.15 -4.93 20.65
CA THR A 54 11.47 -5.85 21.56
C THR A 54 9.97 -5.88 21.25
N LEU A 55 9.47 -7.08 20.98
CA LEU A 55 8.07 -7.38 20.74
C LEU A 55 7.48 -8.12 21.93
N ARG A 56 6.27 -7.74 22.35
CA ARG A 56 5.62 -8.29 23.55
C ARG A 56 4.15 -8.59 23.30
N LEU A 57 3.67 -9.69 23.88
CA LEU A 57 2.26 -10.08 23.85
C LEU A 57 1.85 -10.67 25.19
N LEU A 58 0.80 -10.15 25.81
CA LEU A 58 0.20 -10.81 26.96
C LEU A 58 -0.75 -11.92 26.49
N ALA A 59 -0.37 -13.16 26.76
CA ALA A 59 -1.16 -14.35 26.45
C ALA A 59 -0.94 -15.41 27.53
N PRO A 60 -1.48 -15.20 28.77
CA PRO A 60 -1.15 -16.05 29.93
C PRO A 60 -1.61 -17.49 29.81
N LYS A 61 -2.59 -17.77 28.94
CA LYS A 61 -3.16 -19.10 28.69
C LYS A 61 -2.57 -19.79 27.45
N ALA A 62 -1.70 -19.12 26.68
CA ALA A 62 -1.12 -19.70 25.49
C ALA A 62 -0.02 -20.71 25.87
N ASP A 63 0.03 -21.82 25.13
CA ASP A 63 1.10 -22.82 25.25
C ASP A 63 2.31 -22.40 24.44
N THR A 64 2.13 -21.78 23.28
CA THR A 64 3.20 -21.31 22.41
C THR A 64 2.88 -19.96 21.79
N VAL A 65 3.88 -19.08 21.74
CA VAL A 65 3.81 -17.82 20.99
C VAL A 65 5.09 -17.67 20.17
N THR A 66 4.91 -17.35 18.89
CA THR A 66 5.99 -16.95 18.00
C THR A 66 5.65 -15.64 17.31
N VAL A 67 6.66 -14.92 16.83
CA VAL A 67 6.50 -13.78 15.94
C VAL A 67 7.07 -14.10 14.56
N THR A 68 6.33 -13.76 13.51
CA THR A 68 6.79 -13.87 12.13
C THR A 68 6.88 -12.46 11.53
N GLY A 69 8.02 -12.14 10.91
CA GLY A 69 8.23 -10.82 10.32
C GLY A 69 9.32 -10.81 9.24
N ASP A 70 9.34 -9.73 8.45
CA ASP A 70 10.31 -9.51 7.37
C ASP A 70 11.65 -8.94 7.91
N PHE A 71 12.16 -9.54 8.99
CA PHE A 71 13.38 -9.10 9.67
C PHE A 71 14.66 -9.37 8.86
N LYS A 72 14.55 -10.14 7.79
CA LYS A 72 15.63 -10.38 6.81
C LYS A 72 15.26 -9.78 5.44
N PRO A 73 16.23 -9.37 4.63
CA PRO A 73 15.97 -8.78 3.32
C PRO A 73 15.26 -9.68 2.31
N VAL A 74 15.40 -11.00 2.44
CA VAL A 74 14.92 -11.99 1.46
C VAL A 74 13.82 -12.89 1.98
N ASP A 75 13.73 -13.12 3.30
CA ASP A 75 12.82 -14.11 3.88
C ASP A 75 12.10 -13.59 5.12
N TRP A 76 10.85 -14.01 5.27
CA TRP A 76 10.14 -13.89 6.52
C TRP A 76 10.76 -14.82 7.55
N GLN A 77 11.07 -14.27 8.72
CA GLN A 77 11.67 -14.99 9.83
C GLN A 77 10.63 -15.25 10.92
N THR A 78 10.58 -16.49 11.42
CA THR A 78 9.78 -16.84 12.59
C THR A 78 10.71 -17.02 13.78
N LEU A 79 10.41 -16.32 14.88
CA LEU A 79 11.17 -16.33 16.12
C LEU A 79 10.29 -16.84 17.27
N PRO A 80 10.75 -17.77 18.11
CA PRO A 80 10.05 -18.17 19.32
C PRO A 80 10.09 -17.02 20.34
N MET A 81 9.04 -16.90 21.15
CA MET A 81 8.97 -15.96 22.26
C MET A 81 9.08 -16.71 23.60
N THR A 82 9.59 -16.02 24.61
CA THR A 82 9.69 -16.54 25.97
C THR A 82 8.63 -15.93 26.86
N ARG A 83 8.00 -16.76 27.73
CA ARG A 83 6.95 -16.34 28.66
C ARG A 83 7.52 -16.08 30.06
N ASN A 84 7.14 -14.99 30.68
CA ASN A 84 7.39 -14.75 32.12
C ASN A 84 6.26 -15.30 33.01
N GLU A 85 6.42 -15.18 34.32
CA GLU A 85 5.45 -15.67 35.33
C GLU A 85 4.06 -15.03 35.20
N GLN A 86 4.00 -13.80 34.71
CA GLN A 86 2.74 -13.05 34.51
C GLN A 86 2.04 -13.41 33.18
N GLY A 87 2.63 -14.31 32.37
CA GLY A 87 2.09 -14.71 31.09
C GLY A 87 2.37 -13.72 29.95
N LEU A 88 3.33 -12.81 30.16
CA LEU A 88 3.82 -11.91 29.11
C LEU A 88 4.89 -12.64 28.31
N TRP A 89 4.64 -12.77 27.01
CA TRP A 89 5.57 -13.29 26.04
C TRP A 89 6.42 -12.15 25.45
N SER A 90 7.71 -12.39 25.26
CA SER A 90 8.62 -11.40 24.70
C SER A 90 9.72 -12.03 23.84
N VAL A 91 10.19 -11.26 22.85
CA VAL A 91 11.39 -11.55 22.08
C VAL A 91 12.05 -10.24 21.68
N THR A 92 13.37 -10.18 21.71
CA THR A 92 14.13 -9.06 21.16
C THR A 92 14.77 -9.48 19.85
N VAL A 93 14.37 -8.85 18.76
CA VAL A 93 15.01 -8.96 17.46
C VAL A 93 16.33 -8.19 17.53
N PRO A 94 17.48 -8.76 17.14
CA PRO A 94 18.74 -8.03 17.08
C PRO A 94 18.66 -6.78 16.22
N ALA A 95 19.64 -5.87 16.37
CA ALA A 95 19.73 -4.62 15.64
C ALA A 95 19.42 -4.78 14.14
N LEU A 96 18.41 -4.04 13.68
CA LEU A 96 17.90 -4.07 12.32
C LEU A 96 18.39 -2.84 11.54
N PRO A 97 18.67 -2.97 10.24
CA PRO A 97 18.89 -1.83 9.36
C PRO A 97 17.71 -0.83 9.37
N ALA A 98 18.00 0.43 9.03
CA ALA A 98 16.96 1.44 8.86
C ALA A 98 16.00 1.05 7.73
N GLU A 99 14.74 0.74 8.07
CA GLU A 99 13.70 0.25 7.16
C GLU A 99 12.32 0.24 7.86
N MET A 100 11.26 0.03 7.11
CA MET A 100 9.94 -0.30 7.62
C MET A 100 9.73 -1.83 7.58
N TYR A 101 9.37 -2.37 8.72
CA TYR A 101 9.19 -3.80 8.95
C TYR A 101 7.74 -4.16 9.20
N MET A 102 7.35 -5.36 8.75
CA MET A 102 6.04 -5.95 8.99
C MET A 102 6.18 -7.19 9.86
N TYR A 103 5.21 -7.42 10.76
CA TYR A 103 5.19 -8.60 11.61
C TYR A 103 3.76 -9.00 12.02
N ALA A 104 3.63 -10.24 12.51
CA ALA A 104 2.44 -10.74 13.17
C ALA A 104 2.83 -11.79 14.21
N PHE A 105 1.99 -11.99 15.22
CA PHE A 105 2.15 -13.09 16.16
C PHE A 105 1.46 -14.36 15.68
N ASN A 106 1.91 -15.52 16.18
CA ASN A 106 1.18 -16.77 16.11
C ASN A 106 1.02 -17.29 17.54
N VAL A 107 -0.21 -17.43 17.97
CA VAL A 107 -0.58 -17.92 19.30
C VAL A 107 -1.23 -19.28 19.11
N ASP A 108 -0.58 -20.34 19.60
CA ASP A 108 -1.06 -21.73 19.49
C ASP A 108 -1.50 -22.10 18.06
N GLY A 109 -0.70 -21.66 17.07
CA GLY A 109 -0.96 -21.90 15.64
C GLY A 109 -1.90 -20.88 14.97
N VAL A 110 -2.50 -19.97 15.71
CA VAL A 110 -3.40 -18.94 15.16
C VAL A 110 -2.61 -17.65 14.92
N ARG A 111 -2.58 -17.20 13.65
CA ARG A 111 -1.98 -15.90 13.31
C ARG A 111 -2.85 -14.76 13.82
N THR A 112 -2.26 -13.82 14.55
CA THR A 112 -2.92 -12.64 15.10
C THR A 112 -2.06 -11.39 14.95
N ILE A 113 -2.70 -10.22 14.96
CA ILE A 113 -2.01 -8.94 15.02
C ILE A 113 -1.60 -8.64 16.47
N ASP A 114 -0.65 -7.73 16.63
CA ASP A 114 -0.25 -7.18 17.93
C ASP A 114 -1.28 -6.17 18.43
N PRO A 115 -2.02 -6.46 19.51
CA PRO A 115 -3.01 -5.53 20.07
C PRO A 115 -2.38 -4.28 20.71
N GLY A 116 -1.08 -4.32 21.02
CA GLY A 116 -0.32 -3.18 21.54
C GLY A 116 0.10 -2.18 20.46
N ASN A 117 -0.01 -2.56 19.18
CA ASN A 117 0.37 -1.73 18.05
C ASN A 117 -0.83 -1.44 17.15
N THR A 118 -1.31 -0.21 17.16
CA THR A 118 -2.43 0.22 16.31
C THR A 118 -2.04 0.43 14.85
N TYR A 119 -0.75 0.41 14.52
CA TYR A 119 -0.29 0.58 13.15
C TYR A 119 -0.34 -0.76 12.40
N VAL A 120 -1.45 -0.97 11.70
CA VAL A 120 -1.76 -2.20 10.95
C VAL A 120 -1.94 -1.85 9.48
N ASN A 121 -1.31 -2.63 8.60
CA ASN A 121 -1.51 -2.55 7.16
C ASN A 121 -2.05 -3.87 6.60
N ARG A 122 -2.82 -3.75 5.52
CA ARG A 122 -3.29 -4.87 4.73
C ARG A 122 -2.42 -5.02 3.47
N ASP A 123 -1.86 -6.21 3.29
CA ASP A 123 -1.26 -6.62 2.03
C ASP A 123 -2.07 -7.76 1.44
N VAL A 124 -2.71 -7.53 0.30
CA VAL A 124 -3.68 -8.45 -0.34
C VAL A 124 -4.81 -8.82 0.64
N THR A 125 -4.75 -9.99 1.28
CA THR A 125 -5.74 -10.49 2.26
C THR A 125 -5.14 -10.61 3.67
N THR A 126 -3.87 -10.22 3.85
CA THR A 126 -3.14 -10.43 5.10
C THR A 126 -2.98 -9.11 5.84
N LEU A 127 -3.32 -9.11 7.13
CA LEU A 127 -3.04 -8.01 8.04
C LEU A 127 -1.69 -8.23 8.74
N SER A 128 -0.90 -7.19 8.87
CA SER A 128 0.36 -7.18 9.60
C SER A 128 0.52 -5.88 10.36
N ASN A 129 1.13 -5.94 11.55
CA ASN A 129 1.57 -4.75 12.24
C ASN A 129 2.86 -4.24 11.62
N ILE A 130 3.15 -2.96 11.83
CA ILE A 130 4.30 -2.27 11.24
C ILE A 130 5.06 -1.51 12.31
N PHE A 131 6.36 -1.48 12.16
CA PHE A 131 7.24 -0.53 12.83
C PHE A 131 8.32 -0.03 11.88
N VAL A 132 8.94 1.09 12.24
CA VAL A 132 10.01 1.71 11.46
C VAL A 132 11.25 1.85 12.32
N VAL A 133 12.38 1.33 11.85
CA VAL A 133 13.71 1.57 12.41
C VAL A 133 14.37 2.69 11.61
N SER A 134 14.89 3.69 12.31
CA SER A 134 15.63 4.81 11.71
C SER A 134 16.71 5.23 12.71
N HIS A 135 17.94 5.33 12.24
CA HIS A 135 19.11 5.65 13.06
C HIS A 135 19.48 7.12 12.95
N GLU A 136 19.28 7.71 11.76
CA GLU A 136 19.69 9.09 11.49
C GLU A 136 18.79 9.76 10.45
N PRO A 137 18.75 11.10 10.41
CA PRO A 137 18.07 11.83 9.36
C PRO A 137 18.60 11.50 7.98
N GLY A 138 17.68 11.15 7.06
CA GLY A 138 18.00 10.84 5.66
C GLY A 138 18.29 9.37 5.36
N ASP A 139 18.27 8.48 6.35
CA ASP A 139 18.27 7.04 6.10
C ASP A 139 16.91 6.57 5.52
N LYS A 140 16.83 5.29 5.12
CA LYS A 140 15.59 4.75 4.52
C LYS A 140 14.41 4.81 5.50
N GLY A 141 14.63 4.42 6.76
CA GLY A 141 13.61 4.47 7.78
C GLY A 141 13.12 5.89 8.04
N TYR A 142 14.02 6.87 8.02
CA TYR A 142 13.66 8.29 8.11
C TYR A 142 12.70 8.70 7.00
N ASN A 143 12.97 8.30 5.75
CA ASN A 143 12.11 8.65 4.61
C ASN A 143 10.72 8.03 4.69
N TYR A 144 10.53 6.96 5.48
CA TYR A 144 9.22 6.30 5.65
C TYR A 144 8.43 6.84 6.86
N LYS A 145 9.02 7.70 7.68
CA LYS A 145 8.36 8.35 8.83
C LYS A 145 7.76 9.69 8.46
N SER A 146 6.76 10.12 9.23
CA SER A 146 6.32 11.51 9.26
C SER A 146 7.32 12.29 10.12
N ASN A 147 8.10 13.15 9.50
CA ASN A 147 9.12 13.96 10.16
C ASN A 147 8.63 15.41 10.31
N ALA A 148 9.38 16.25 11.01
CA ALA A 148 9.07 17.68 11.16
C ALA A 148 9.37 18.47 9.87
N THR A 149 8.68 18.12 8.79
CA THR A 149 8.77 18.72 7.46
C THR A 149 7.38 19.23 7.04
N PRO A 150 7.28 20.15 6.08
CA PRO A 150 5.99 20.50 5.51
C PRO A 150 5.32 19.27 4.88
N HIS A 151 4.06 19.01 5.24
CA HIS A 151 3.31 17.86 4.76
C HIS A 151 2.36 18.21 3.64
N GLY A 152 2.27 17.31 2.65
CA GLY A 152 1.23 17.32 1.65
C GLY A 152 -0.10 16.78 2.17
N ASN A 153 -1.15 16.87 1.36
CA ASN A 153 -2.46 16.32 1.69
C ASN A 153 -2.71 15.02 0.91
N VAL A 154 -3.35 14.05 1.58
CA VAL A 154 -3.81 12.80 0.97
C VAL A 154 -5.34 12.80 0.96
N SER A 155 -5.92 12.69 -0.22
CA SER A 155 -7.38 12.70 -0.42
C SER A 155 -7.85 11.41 -1.09
N LYS A 156 -9.03 10.93 -0.70
CA LYS A 156 -9.76 9.86 -1.39
C LYS A 156 -10.77 10.51 -2.33
N VAL A 157 -10.66 10.24 -3.62
CA VAL A 157 -11.41 10.95 -4.65
C VAL A 157 -12.19 9.96 -5.51
N TRP A 158 -13.50 10.20 -5.64
CA TRP A 158 -14.34 9.46 -6.57
C TRP A 158 -14.36 10.16 -7.93
N TYR A 159 -14.30 9.37 -8.98
CA TYR A 159 -14.37 9.86 -10.37
C TYR A 159 -15.16 8.90 -11.24
N ASP A 160 -15.84 9.45 -12.23
CA ASP A 160 -16.53 8.64 -13.22
C ASP A 160 -15.56 8.16 -14.30
N SER A 161 -15.64 6.86 -14.61
CA SER A 161 -14.94 6.25 -15.74
C SER A 161 -15.96 5.84 -16.80
N PRO A 162 -16.19 6.65 -17.82
CA PRO A 162 -17.08 6.32 -18.92
C PRO A 162 -16.67 5.05 -19.66
N THR A 163 -15.37 4.83 -19.78
CA THR A 163 -14.80 3.64 -20.45
C THR A 163 -15.13 2.35 -19.70
N LEU A 164 -15.07 2.36 -18.35
CA LEU A 164 -15.41 1.21 -17.52
C LEU A 164 -16.90 1.18 -17.14
N LYS A 165 -17.65 2.26 -17.40
CA LYS A 165 -19.07 2.42 -17.06
C LYS A 165 -19.34 2.30 -15.58
N MET A 166 -18.46 2.86 -14.75
CA MET A 166 -18.59 2.87 -13.30
C MET A 166 -17.93 4.08 -12.68
N THR A 167 -18.40 4.48 -11.49
CA THR A 167 -17.71 5.43 -10.63
C THR A 167 -16.61 4.70 -9.88
N ARG A 168 -15.41 5.27 -9.85
CA ARG A 168 -14.22 4.64 -9.24
C ARG A 168 -13.52 5.57 -8.27
N ARG A 169 -12.75 5.00 -7.37
CA ARG A 169 -11.97 5.76 -6.39
C ARG A 169 -10.47 5.71 -6.69
N MET A 170 -9.79 6.78 -6.35
CA MET A 170 -8.33 6.90 -6.33
C MET A 170 -7.87 7.67 -5.10
N THR A 171 -6.64 7.46 -4.70
CA THR A 171 -5.95 8.27 -3.69
C THR A 171 -5.10 9.31 -4.39
N VAL A 172 -5.18 10.56 -3.96
CA VAL A 172 -4.41 11.67 -4.53
C VAL A 172 -3.62 12.37 -3.43
N TYR A 173 -2.30 12.46 -3.61
CA TYR A 173 -1.42 13.29 -2.81
C TYR A 173 -1.18 14.60 -3.53
N THR A 174 -1.33 15.72 -2.83
CA THR A 174 -0.92 17.05 -3.28
C THR A 174 0.22 17.55 -2.38
N PRO A 175 1.30 18.15 -2.95
CA PRO A 175 2.47 18.53 -2.17
C PRO A 175 2.16 19.66 -1.19
N ALA A 176 2.99 19.80 -0.15
CA ALA A 176 2.90 20.92 0.79
C ALA A 176 2.88 22.26 0.04
N GLY A 177 2.00 23.16 0.45
CA GLY A 177 1.80 24.45 -0.20
C GLY A 177 1.00 24.41 -1.51
N TYR A 178 0.33 23.30 -1.82
CA TYR A 178 -0.63 23.25 -2.92
C TYR A 178 -1.82 24.16 -2.63
N ASP A 179 -1.92 25.27 -3.36
CA ASP A 179 -2.93 26.33 -3.15
C ASP A 179 -3.89 26.52 -4.34
N GLY A 180 -3.84 25.62 -5.32
CA GLY A 180 -4.64 25.69 -6.53
C GLY A 180 -4.24 26.81 -7.51
N LYS A 181 -3.17 27.57 -7.27
CA LYS A 181 -2.70 28.65 -8.15
C LYS A 181 -1.58 28.18 -9.07
N LYS A 182 -0.54 27.57 -8.52
CA LYS A 182 0.57 26.99 -9.30
C LYS A 182 0.14 25.71 -9.99
N ARG A 183 0.76 25.42 -11.14
CA ARG A 183 0.61 24.14 -11.82
C ARG A 183 1.74 23.20 -11.42
N TYR A 184 1.39 21.94 -11.19
CA TYR A 184 2.31 20.91 -10.75
C TYR A 184 2.39 19.77 -11.77
N PRO A 185 3.54 19.15 -11.95
CA PRO A 185 3.63 17.90 -12.68
C PRO A 185 2.92 16.78 -11.90
N VAL A 186 2.58 15.69 -12.59
CA VAL A 186 1.81 14.57 -12.04
C VAL A 186 2.57 13.27 -12.20
N LEU A 187 2.71 12.53 -11.11
CA LEU A 187 3.13 11.14 -11.08
C LEU A 187 1.90 10.24 -10.88
N TYR A 188 1.63 9.35 -11.84
CA TYR A 188 0.65 8.28 -11.70
C TYR A 188 1.37 7.04 -11.19
N LEU A 189 0.95 6.54 -10.01
CA LEU A 189 1.65 5.50 -9.23
C LEU A 189 0.73 4.29 -9.02
N LEU A 190 1.03 3.18 -9.71
CA LEU A 190 0.15 2.03 -9.85
C LEU A 190 0.56 0.89 -8.91
N HIS A 191 -0.42 0.30 -8.21
CA HIS A 191 -0.23 -0.83 -7.30
C HIS A 191 -0.16 -2.18 -8.02
N GLY A 192 0.26 -3.23 -7.30
CA GLY A 192 0.31 -4.61 -7.78
C GLY A 192 -0.99 -5.39 -7.62
N MET A 193 -0.99 -6.63 -8.09
CA MET A 193 -2.13 -7.53 -7.93
C MET A 193 -2.48 -7.71 -6.45
N GLY A 194 -3.76 -7.66 -6.12
CA GLY A 194 -4.26 -7.76 -4.74
C GLY A 194 -4.27 -6.46 -3.96
N GLY A 195 -3.60 -5.42 -4.45
CA GLY A 195 -3.67 -4.07 -3.90
C GLY A 195 -4.89 -3.30 -4.43
N ASP A 196 -4.95 -2.05 -4.02
CA ASP A 196 -5.94 -1.06 -4.41
C ASP A 196 -5.37 0.37 -4.28
N GLU A 197 -6.21 1.37 -4.41
CA GLU A 197 -5.80 2.79 -4.33
C GLU A 197 -5.19 3.23 -2.99
N ASN A 198 -5.21 2.37 -1.96
CA ASN A 198 -4.59 2.64 -0.66
C ASN A 198 -3.15 2.10 -0.56
N ALA A 199 -2.81 1.09 -1.35
CA ALA A 199 -1.59 0.31 -1.17
C ALA A 199 -0.31 1.16 -1.14
N TRP A 200 -0.16 2.10 -2.07
CA TRP A 200 1.01 2.98 -2.08
C TRP A 200 1.03 4.01 -0.94
N ALA A 201 -0.14 4.50 -0.52
CA ALA A 201 -0.21 5.44 0.60
C ALA A 201 0.13 4.75 1.94
N GLU A 202 -0.27 3.49 2.11
CA GLU A 202 -0.13 2.73 3.36
C GLU A 202 1.16 1.90 3.39
N LEU A 203 1.25 0.85 2.57
CA LEU A 203 2.44 -0.03 2.50
C LEU A 203 3.63 0.66 1.83
N GLY A 204 3.38 1.47 0.80
CA GLY A 204 4.40 2.18 0.04
C GLY A 204 4.90 3.45 0.71
N ARG A 205 4.19 3.99 1.71
CA ARG A 205 4.56 5.26 2.39
C ARG A 205 4.77 6.42 1.42
N ALA A 206 4.04 6.44 0.31
CA ALA A 206 4.27 7.38 -0.78
C ALA A 206 4.22 8.86 -0.34
N ALA A 207 3.26 9.23 0.53
CA ALA A 207 3.16 10.60 1.03
C ALA A 207 4.39 10.99 1.85
N GLN A 208 4.85 10.12 2.76
CA GLN A 208 6.02 10.37 3.60
C GLN A 208 7.30 10.46 2.76
N ILE A 209 7.48 9.55 1.80
CA ILE A 209 8.62 9.60 0.87
C ILE A 209 8.62 10.92 0.11
N MET A 210 7.47 11.33 -0.43
CA MET A 210 7.38 12.58 -1.19
C MET A 210 7.63 13.81 -0.32
N ASP A 211 7.02 13.90 0.88
CA ASP A 211 7.24 15.01 1.80
C ASP A 211 8.74 15.16 2.14
N ASN A 212 9.39 14.06 2.52
CA ASN A 212 10.79 14.07 2.90
C ASN A 212 11.72 14.41 1.72
N LEU A 213 11.48 13.85 0.54
CA LEU A 213 12.28 14.15 -0.65
C LEU A 213 12.09 15.60 -1.13
N ILE A 214 10.87 16.13 -1.10
CA ILE A 214 10.58 17.52 -1.48
C ILE A 214 11.22 18.47 -0.48
N ALA A 215 11.09 18.24 0.83
CA ALA A 215 11.70 19.05 1.87
C ALA A 215 13.23 19.06 1.79
N ALA A 216 13.84 17.92 1.43
CA ALA A 216 15.29 17.80 1.20
C ALA A 216 15.75 18.38 -0.15
N GLY A 217 14.85 18.92 -0.99
CA GLY A 217 15.17 19.42 -2.33
C GLY A 217 15.58 18.34 -3.34
N LYS A 218 15.38 17.05 -3.00
CA LYS A 218 15.75 15.90 -3.84
C LYS A 218 14.72 15.60 -4.92
N ALA A 219 13.44 15.89 -4.67
CA ALA A 219 12.36 15.75 -5.65
C ALA A 219 11.66 17.09 -5.88
N LYS A 220 11.14 17.28 -7.09
CA LYS A 220 10.27 18.42 -7.42
C LYS A 220 8.91 18.23 -6.73
N PRO A 221 8.29 19.31 -6.21
CA PRO A 221 6.89 19.23 -5.79
C PRO A 221 6.00 18.75 -6.94
N MET A 222 5.24 17.68 -6.70
CA MET A 222 4.36 17.04 -7.70
C MET A 222 3.10 16.50 -7.06
N ILE A 223 2.04 16.37 -7.85
CA ILE A 223 0.83 15.63 -7.49
C ILE A 223 1.13 14.14 -7.71
N VAL A 224 0.72 13.26 -6.78
CA VAL A 224 0.81 11.81 -6.98
C VAL A 224 -0.60 11.23 -7.00
N VAL A 225 -0.95 10.53 -8.09
CA VAL A 225 -2.24 9.91 -8.31
C VAL A 225 -2.10 8.40 -8.21
N MET A 226 -2.79 7.79 -7.27
CA MET A 226 -2.76 6.37 -6.96
C MET A 226 -4.15 5.77 -7.23
N PRO A 227 -4.45 5.37 -8.47
CA PRO A 227 -5.75 4.80 -8.82
C PRO A 227 -5.85 3.33 -8.41
N ASN A 228 -7.07 2.82 -8.30
CA ASN A 228 -7.30 1.39 -8.25
C ASN A 228 -7.02 0.77 -9.62
N GLY A 229 -6.05 -0.14 -9.70
CA GLY A 229 -5.62 -0.80 -10.94
C GLY A 229 -6.54 -1.95 -11.38
N ASN A 230 -7.50 -2.39 -10.53
CA ASN A 230 -8.41 -3.47 -10.86
C ASN A 230 -9.63 -2.93 -11.59
N PRO A 231 -9.82 -3.21 -12.88
CA PRO A 231 -10.91 -2.61 -13.67
C PRO A 231 -12.31 -3.09 -13.26
N ASN A 232 -12.39 -4.18 -12.49
CA ASN A 232 -13.66 -4.72 -11.96
C ASN A 232 -14.07 -4.11 -10.61
N CYS A 233 -13.25 -3.24 -10.00
CA CYS A 233 -13.45 -2.72 -8.66
C CYS A 233 -13.71 -1.22 -8.70
N GLU A 234 -14.74 -0.76 -7.99
CA GLU A 234 -15.00 0.67 -7.80
C GLU A 234 -13.99 1.29 -6.83
N ALA A 235 -13.69 0.58 -5.73
CA ALA A 235 -12.81 1.04 -4.66
C ALA A 235 -12.15 -0.12 -3.91
N ALA A 236 -11.32 0.20 -2.92
CA ALA A 236 -10.74 -0.75 -1.97
C ALA A 236 -11.82 -1.54 -1.21
N PRO A 237 -11.51 -2.73 -0.69
CA PRO A 237 -12.42 -3.49 0.18
C PRO A 237 -12.90 -2.65 1.36
N GLY A 238 -14.19 -2.81 1.69
CA GLY A 238 -14.85 -2.02 2.72
C GLY A 238 -15.45 -0.69 2.26
N GLU A 239 -15.14 -0.24 1.05
CA GLU A 239 -15.53 1.08 0.54
C GLU A 239 -16.60 1.02 -0.57
N TRP A 240 -17.04 -0.16 -0.93
CA TRP A 240 -18.10 -0.43 -1.91
C TRP A 240 -18.76 -1.78 -1.64
N THR A 241 -20.06 -1.90 -1.94
CA THR A 241 -20.86 -3.05 -1.50
C THR A 241 -20.35 -4.41 -2.01
N PRO A 242 -20.05 -4.62 -3.30
CA PRO A 242 -19.54 -5.91 -3.77
C PRO A 242 -18.17 -6.30 -3.22
N GLY A 243 -17.35 -5.32 -2.85
CA GLY A 243 -16.00 -5.52 -2.30
C GLY A 243 -15.92 -5.34 -0.79
N LEU A 244 -17.04 -5.51 -0.04
CA LEU A 244 -17.11 -5.15 1.38
C LEU A 244 -16.10 -5.92 2.25
N TYR A 245 -15.90 -7.21 2.01
CA TYR A 245 -15.11 -8.08 2.89
C TYR A 245 -13.83 -8.63 2.27
N THR A 246 -13.72 -8.64 0.94
CA THR A 246 -12.60 -9.26 0.23
C THR A 246 -12.16 -8.42 -0.96
N PRO A 247 -10.89 -8.52 -1.38
CA PRO A 247 -10.42 -7.89 -2.60
C PRO A 247 -11.26 -8.30 -3.81
N GLY A 248 -11.81 -7.32 -4.52
CA GLY A 248 -12.80 -7.55 -5.59
C GLY A 248 -12.33 -8.45 -6.73
N HIS A 249 -11.02 -8.42 -7.08
CA HIS A 249 -10.46 -9.26 -8.13
C HIS A 249 -10.51 -10.77 -7.83
N TRP A 250 -10.69 -11.19 -6.56
CA TRP A 250 -10.90 -12.59 -6.17
C TRP A 250 -12.35 -13.01 -6.21
N THR A 251 -13.27 -12.09 -6.00
CA THR A 251 -14.68 -12.39 -5.72
C THR A 251 -15.62 -11.94 -6.82
N ILE A 252 -15.28 -10.91 -7.58
CA ILE A 252 -16.14 -10.36 -8.61
C ILE A 252 -16.01 -11.17 -9.90
N LYS A 253 -17.09 -11.85 -10.23
CA LYS A 253 -17.20 -12.65 -11.45
C LYS A 253 -17.54 -11.80 -12.69
N GLN A 254 -18.08 -10.60 -12.49
CA GLN A 254 -18.45 -9.71 -13.60
C GLN A 254 -17.19 -9.15 -14.25
N LYS A 255 -17.07 -9.34 -15.56
CA LYS A 255 -15.97 -8.83 -16.34
C LYS A 255 -16.17 -7.34 -16.61
N ALA A 256 -15.13 -6.54 -16.40
CA ALA A 256 -15.14 -5.12 -16.73
C ALA A 256 -15.41 -4.88 -18.24
N ALA A 257 -16.00 -3.74 -18.55
CA ALA A 257 -16.29 -3.31 -19.92
C ALA A 257 -15.01 -3.11 -20.78
N ALA A 258 -13.90 -2.73 -20.11
CA ALA A 258 -12.61 -2.47 -20.72
C ALA A 258 -11.45 -2.81 -19.75
N THR A 259 -10.21 -2.74 -20.21
CA THR A 259 -9.02 -2.91 -19.36
C THR A 259 -8.67 -1.62 -18.61
N MET A 260 -7.75 -1.72 -17.65
CA MET A 260 -7.18 -0.56 -16.97
C MET A 260 -6.46 0.36 -17.96
N GLU A 261 -5.72 -0.22 -18.90
CA GLU A 261 -4.98 0.52 -19.93
C GLU A 261 -5.91 1.29 -20.87
N ASP A 262 -7.02 0.68 -21.29
CA ASP A 262 -8.01 1.33 -22.16
C ASP A 262 -8.75 2.49 -21.46
N SER A 263 -8.91 2.40 -20.15
CA SER A 263 -9.63 3.39 -19.33
C SER A 263 -8.73 4.47 -18.74
N PHE A 264 -7.43 4.42 -18.94
CA PHE A 264 -6.50 5.30 -18.23
C PHE A 264 -6.66 6.78 -18.60
N ASP A 265 -7.12 7.07 -19.83
CA ASP A 265 -7.41 8.43 -20.26
C ASP A 265 -8.53 9.11 -19.44
N ASP A 266 -9.48 8.34 -18.91
CA ASP A 266 -10.51 8.87 -18.00
C ASP A 266 -9.88 9.47 -16.74
N ILE A 267 -8.85 8.79 -16.18
CA ILE A 267 -8.10 9.28 -15.00
C ILE A 267 -7.32 10.54 -15.34
N VAL A 268 -6.59 10.55 -16.48
CA VAL A 268 -5.80 11.70 -16.91
C VAL A 268 -6.69 12.93 -17.10
N LYS A 269 -7.82 12.77 -17.77
CA LYS A 269 -8.80 13.86 -17.98
C LYS A 269 -9.38 14.37 -16.68
N TYR A 270 -9.78 13.48 -15.78
CA TYR A 270 -10.30 13.89 -14.47
C TYR A 270 -9.25 14.69 -13.69
N VAL A 271 -8.01 14.21 -13.62
CA VAL A 271 -6.93 14.86 -12.87
C VAL A 271 -6.61 16.24 -13.47
N ASP A 272 -6.52 16.36 -14.78
CA ASP A 272 -6.23 17.64 -15.45
C ASP A 272 -7.35 18.68 -15.29
N THR A 273 -8.61 18.24 -15.12
CA THR A 273 -9.76 19.13 -14.93
C THR A 273 -9.98 19.56 -13.47
N HIS A 274 -9.59 18.70 -12.50
CA HIS A 274 -9.85 18.95 -11.08
C HIS A 274 -8.63 19.45 -10.29
N TYR A 275 -7.43 19.29 -10.84
CA TYR A 275 -6.18 19.72 -10.21
C TYR A 275 -5.40 20.69 -11.09
N ARG A 276 -4.57 21.51 -10.49
CA ARG A 276 -3.70 22.45 -11.23
C ARG A 276 -2.47 21.72 -11.77
N THR A 277 -2.65 20.97 -12.84
CA THR A 277 -1.62 20.18 -13.48
C THR A 277 -0.87 20.94 -14.57
N ILE A 278 0.37 20.51 -14.84
CA ILE A 278 1.06 20.79 -16.09
C ILE A 278 0.53 19.78 -17.11
N ALA A 279 -0.62 20.07 -17.74
CA ALA A 279 -1.43 19.17 -18.56
C ALA A 279 -0.78 18.90 -19.95
N LYS A 280 0.49 18.51 -19.96
CA LYS A 280 1.26 18.17 -21.15
C LYS A 280 2.27 17.06 -20.84
N ARG A 281 2.81 16.44 -21.88
CA ARG A 281 3.69 15.27 -21.80
C ARG A 281 4.83 15.44 -20.79
N GLU A 282 5.53 16.59 -20.82
CA GLU A 282 6.67 16.88 -19.96
C GLU A 282 6.29 16.97 -18.47
N GLY A 283 5.03 17.24 -18.18
CA GLY A 283 4.47 17.30 -16.84
C GLY A 283 3.88 15.97 -16.35
N ARG A 284 4.03 14.86 -17.07
CA ARG A 284 3.43 13.58 -16.68
C ARG A 284 4.45 12.46 -16.59
N ALA A 285 4.44 11.77 -15.47
CA ALA A 285 5.19 10.55 -15.19
C ALA A 285 4.23 9.42 -14.79
N MET A 286 4.62 8.20 -15.08
CA MET A 286 3.90 7.01 -14.65
C MET A 286 4.87 5.95 -14.15
N CYS A 287 4.54 5.29 -13.04
CA CYS A 287 5.25 4.10 -12.61
C CYS A 287 4.32 3.15 -11.86
N GLY A 288 4.77 1.93 -11.66
CA GLY A 288 4.00 0.96 -10.89
C GLY A 288 4.76 -0.31 -10.59
N LEU A 289 4.29 -1.03 -9.58
CA LEU A 289 4.86 -2.30 -9.15
C LEU A 289 4.09 -3.49 -9.74
N SER A 290 4.79 -4.58 -10.07
CA SER A 290 4.19 -5.86 -10.46
C SER A 290 3.13 -5.71 -11.57
N MET A 291 1.85 -5.97 -11.29
CA MET A 291 0.72 -5.68 -12.17
C MET A 291 0.69 -4.20 -12.61
N GLY A 292 0.91 -3.26 -11.68
CA GLY A 292 1.00 -1.82 -12.00
C GLY A 292 2.18 -1.47 -12.90
N GLY A 293 3.30 -2.20 -12.80
CA GLY A 293 4.40 -2.14 -13.76
C GLY A 293 3.97 -2.66 -15.13
N GLY A 294 3.18 -3.73 -15.17
CA GLY A 294 2.55 -4.24 -16.39
C GLY A 294 1.60 -3.22 -17.03
N HIS A 295 0.74 -2.58 -16.22
CA HIS A 295 -0.11 -1.48 -16.69
C HIS A 295 0.72 -0.31 -17.24
N THR A 296 1.81 0.07 -16.53
CA THR A 296 2.72 1.12 -16.99
C THR A 296 3.32 0.77 -18.35
N PHE A 297 3.79 -0.48 -18.53
CA PHE A 297 4.27 -0.96 -19.83
C PHE A 297 3.17 -0.89 -20.89
N GLY A 298 1.98 -1.47 -20.63
CA GLY A 298 0.87 -1.47 -21.56
C GLY A 298 0.42 -0.07 -21.98
N ILE A 299 0.28 0.86 -21.02
CA ILE A 299 -0.10 2.26 -21.27
C ILE A 299 1.00 2.98 -22.07
N SER A 300 2.28 2.70 -21.79
CA SER A 300 3.39 3.29 -22.58
C SER A 300 3.31 2.92 -24.07
N LEU A 301 2.80 1.72 -24.38
CA LEU A 301 2.59 1.25 -25.75
C LEU A 301 1.32 1.81 -26.41
N LEU A 302 0.28 2.09 -25.60
CA LEU A 302 -0.99 2.65 -26.13
C LEU A 302 -0.95 4.17 -26.26
N MET A 303 -0.27 4.84 -25.34
CA MET A 303 -0.26 6.30 -25.20
C MET A 303 1.19 6.86 -25.16
N PRO A 304 2.06 6.52 -26.15
CA PRO A 304 3.51 6.79 -26.08
C PRO A 304 3.88 8.28 -26.05
N ARG A 305 2.92 9.17 -26.34
CA ARG A 305 3.12 10.63 -26.34
C ARG A 305 2.43 11.36 -25.19
N THR A 306 1.81 10.63 -24.27
CA THR A 306 1.06 11.21 -23.13
C THR A 306 1.96 11.46 -21.92
N PHE A 307 2.96 10.59 -21.72
CA PHE A 307 3.89 10.65 -20.60
C PHE A 307 5.33 10.79 -21.10
N ASN A 308 6.18 11.40 -20.28
CA ASN A 308 7.60 11.60 -20.60
C ASN A 308 8.53 10.75 -19.72
N TYR A 309 8.00 10.18 -18.63
CA TYR A 309 8.74 9.38 -17.67
C TYR A 309 7.96 8.11 -17.35
N TYR A 310 8.63 6.96 -17.43
CA TYR A 310 8.05 5.65 -17.13
C TYR A 310 8.94 4.88 -16.16
N GLY A 311 8.35 4.25 -15.13
CA GLY A 311 9.04 3.43 -14.15
C GLY A 311 8.39 2.06 -14.00
N LEU A 312 9.13 1.00 -14.29
CA LEU A 312 8.72 -0.38 -14.14
C LEU A 312 9.38 -0.95 -12.88
N PHE A 313 8.59 -1.22 -11.83
CA PHE A 313 9.06 -1.75 -10.55
C PHE A 313 8.68 -3.22 -10.45
N SER A 314 9.65 -4.15 -10.56
CA SER A 314 9.34 -5.59 -10.58
C SER A 314 8.15 -5.88 -11.50
N ALA A 315 8.15 -5.34 -12.70
CA ALA A 315 6.99 -5.33 -13.57
C ALA A 315 6.59 -6.73 -14.04
N ALA A 316 5.29 -6.98 -14.17
CA ALA A 316 4.73 -8.09 -14.94
C ALA A 316 4.36 -7.59 -16.36
N PRO A 317 5.33 -7.44 -17.28
CA PRO A 317 5.07 -6.82 -18.57
C PRO A 317 4.01 -7.62 -19.33
N SER A 318 2.93 -6.96 -19.70
CA SER A 318 1.86 -7.55 -20.46
C SER A 318 1.27 -6.53 -21.42
N PHE A 319 0.72 -7.00 -22.52
CA PHE A 319 0.04 -6.15 -23.48
C PHE A 319 -1.21 -6.83 -24.01
N ARG A 320 -2.38 -6.42 -23.47
CA ARG A 320 -3.70 -6.93 -23.89
C ARG A 320 -3.76 -8.47 -23.90
N ASN A 321 -4.32 -9.05 -24.95
CA ASN A 321 -4.44 -10.50 -25.12
C ASN A 321 -3.17 -11.15 -25.73
N ALA A 322 -2.16 -10.36 -26.14
CA ALA A 322 -0.95 -10.88 -26.79
C ALA A 322 -0.20 -11.88 -25.90
N MET A 323 -0.23 -11.66 -24.56
CA MET A 323 0.44 -12.52 -23.57
C MET A 323 -0.37 -13.76 -23.13
N ARG A 324 -1.62 -13.93 -23.60
CA ARG A 324 -2.50 -14.98 -23.11
C ARG A 324 -1.93 -16.37 -23.42
N GLY A 325 -1.39 -17.04 -22.38
CA GLY A 325 -0.79 -18.38 -22.50
C GLY A 325 0.56 -18.41 -23.22
N LYS A 326 1.22 -17.26 -23.43
CA LYS A 326 2.53 -17.15 -24.08
C LYS A 326 3.57 -16.57 -23.14
N LYS A 327 4.84 -16.93 -23.34
CA LYS A 327 5.96 -16.23 -22.69
C LYS A 327 6.17 -14.85 -23.31
N LEU A 328 6.64 -13.89 -22.52
CA LEU A 328 6.93 -12.54 -22.99
C LEU A 328 7.94 -12.55 -24.15
N ASP A 329 9.01 -13.34 -24.03
CA ASP A 329 10.05 -13.45 -25.05
C ASP A 329 9.49 -13.86 -26.43
N ASP A 330 8.57 -14.84 -26.45
CA ASP A 330 7.91 -15.27 -27.68
C ASP A 330 7.07 -14.16 -28.30
N VAL A 331 6.32 -13.41 -27.45
CA VAL A 331 5.49 -12.29 -27.90
C VAL A 331 6.35 -11.17 -28.48
N LEU A 332 7.42 -10.80 -27.81
CA LEU A 332 8.35 -9.76 -28.28
C LEU A 332 8.99 -10.11 -29.61
N LYS A 333 9.25 -11.40 -29.87
CA LYS A 333 9.86 -11.89 -31.12
C LYS A 333 8.87 -12.07 -32.25
N THR A 334 7.61 -12.37 -31.98
CA THR A 334 6.64 -12.82 -33.00
C THR A 334 5.43 -11.91 -33.18
N ASP A 335 5.07 -11.08 -32.21
CA ASP A 335 3.90 -10.20 -32.30
C ASP A 335 4.26 -8.86 -32.95
N THR A 336 3.95 -8.72 -34.21
CA THR A 336 4.25 -7.51 -35.00
C THR A 336 3.57 -6.26 -34.45
N GLN A 337 2.38 -6.39 -33.81
CA GLN A 337 1.70 -5.25 -33.23
C GLN A 337 2.45 -4.74 -31.99
N VAL A 338 2.91 -5.65 -31.12
CA VAL A 338 3.74 -5.29 -29.94
C VAL A 338 5.04 -4.64 -30.40
N GLN A 339 5.71 -5.19 -31.42
CA GLN A 339 6.94 -4.65 -31.99
C GLN A 339 6.74 -3.22 -32.51
N GLN A 340 5.69 -2.98 -33.30
CA GLN A 340 5.35 -1.65 -33.82
C GLN A 340 5.05 -0.65 -32.69
N ARG A 341 4.38 -1.07 -31.62
CA ARG A 341 4.09 -0.23 -30.46
C ARG A 341 5.37 0.13 -29.69
N ILE A 342 6.29 -0.81 -29.52
CA ILE A 342 7.59 -0.53 -28.90
C ILE A 342 8.41 0.44 -29.76
N ALA A 343 8.41 0.26 -31.08
CA ALA A 343 9.04 1.20 -32.00
C ALA A 343 8.44 2.62 -31.88
N ALA A 344 7.11 2.75 -31.83
CA ALA A 344 6.43 4.03 -31.64
C ALA A 344 6.77 4.68 -30.29
N LEU A 345 6.90 3.88 -29.22
CA LEU A 345 7.35 4.35 -27.91
C LEU A 345 8.79 4.86 -27.97
N ARG A 346 9.72 4.09 -28.55
CA ARG A 346 11.12 4.48 -28.75
C ARG A 346 11.21 5.80 -29.54
N ASP A 347 10.50 5.89 -30.64
CA ASP A 347 10.51 7.05 -31.55
C ASP A 347 9.83 8.28 -30.89
N SER A 348 9.01 8.08 -29.86
CA SER A 348 8.47 9.17 -29.05
C SER A 348 9.50 9.81 -28.15
N LYS A 349 10.66 9.17 -27.94
CA LYS A 349 11.81 9.63 -27.14
C LYS A 349 11.38 10.07 -25.71
N PRO A 350 10.90 9.16 -24.84
CA PRO A 350 10.63 9.49 -23.45
C PRO A 350 11.89 9.99 -22.78
N GLN A 351 11.77 10.97 -21.87
CA GLN A 351 12.88 11.53 -21.09
C GLN A 351 13.54 10.47 -20.20
N LEU A 352 12.73 9.55 -19.68
CA LEU A 352 13.19 8.46 -18.83
C LEU A 352 12.30 7.22 -19.02
N TYR A 353 12.94 6.08 -19.25
CA TYR A 353 12.34 4.77 -19.09
C TYR A 353 13.20 4.00 -18.08
N TRP A 354 12.66 3.73 -16.89
CA TRP A 354 13.40 3.18 -15.77
C TRP A 354 12.86 1.81 -15.38
N ILE A 355 13.75 0.83 -15.13
CA ILE A 355 13.39 -0.54 -14.75
C ILE A 355 14.14 -0.89 -13.48
N GLY A 356 13.40 -1.23 -12.41
CA GLY A 356 13.96 -1.71 -11.14
C GLY A 356 13.42 -3.08 -10.77
N ILE A 357 14.31 -3.99 -10.33
CA ILE A 357 13.91 -5.35 -9.93
C ILE A 357 14.90 -5.93 -8.92
N GLY A 358 14.40 -6.84 -8.06
CA GLY A 358 15.25 -7.58 -7.12
C GLY A 358 15.87 -8.83 -7.75
N LYS A 359 17.07 -9.20 -7.31
CA LYS A 359 17.83 -10.36 -7.83
C LYS A 359 17.09 -11.70 -7.66
N THR A 360 16.24 -11.81 -6.65
CA THR A 360 15.47 -13.04 -6.37
C THR A 360 13.99 -12.88 -6.72
N ASP A 361 13.64 -11.84 -7.48
CA ASP A 361 12.26 -11.60 -7.92
C ASP A 361 11.86 -12.64 -8.97
N PHE A 362 10.70 -13.28 -8.79
CA PHE A 362 10.19 -14.29 -9.73
C PHE A 362 9.87 -13.73 -11.12
N LEU A 363 9.79 -12.42 -11.28
CA LEU A 363 9.61 -11.73 -12.57
C LEU A 363 10.95 -11.33 -13.22
N LEU A 364 12.10 -11.68 -12.63
CA LEU A 364 13.41 -11.30 -13.15
C LEU A 364 13.63 -11.80 -14.59
N GLU A 365 13.26 -13.05 -14.89
CA GLU A 365 13.40 -13.62 -16.23
C GLU A 365 12.62 -12.82 -17.28
N SER A 366 11.36 -12.46 -16.99
CA SER A 366 10.54 -11.67 -17.92
C SER A 366 11.03 -10.24 -18.10
N ASN A 367 11.57 -9.61 -17.05
CA ASN A 367 12.17 -8.28 -17.15
C ASN A 367 13.49 -8.33 -17.93
N ASN A 368 14.29 -9.39 -17.79
CA ASN A 368 15.48 -9.58 -18.60
C ASN A 368 15.14 -9.79 -20.10
N ALA A 369 14.09 -10.55 -20.42
CA ALA A 369 13.59 -10.70 -21.78
C ALA A 369 13.18 -9.34 -22.37
N LEU A 370 12.46 -8.52 -21.62
CA LEU A 370 12.09 -7.16 -22.03
C LEU A 370 13.32 -6.28 -22.30
N ARG A 371 14.29 -6.28 -21.41
CA ARG A 371 15.54 -5.51 -21.54
C ARG A 371 16.32 -5.95 -22.76
N SER A 372 16.51 -7.27 -22.95
CA SER A 372 17.21 -7.81 -24.11
C SER A 372 16.53 -7.39 -25.42
N TYR A 373 15.20 -7.36 -25.45
CA TYR A 373 14.48 -6.85 -26.61
C TYR A 373 14.68 -5.35 -26.79
N PHE A 374 14.62 -4.55 -25.74
CA PHE A 374 14.89 -3.10 -25.78
C PHE A 374 16.29 -2.80 -26.32
N ASP A 375 17.29 -3.55 -25.87
CA ASP A 375 18.67 -3.44 -26.38
C ASP A 375 18.72 -3.74 -27.89
N SER A 376 18.04 -4.79 -28.35
CA SER A 376 18.03 -5.21 -29.76
C SER A 376 17.40 -4.19 -30.71
N VAL A 377 16.46 -3.37 -30.20
CA VAL A 377 15.76 -2.35 -30.99
C VAL A 377 16.24 -0.91 -30.69
N GLY A 378 17.25 -0.75 -29.86
CA GLY A 378 17.79 0.55 -29.49
C GLY A 378 16.82 1.42 -28.67
N MET A 379 15.96 0.82 -27.82
CA MET A 379 15.11 1.55 -26.88
C MET A 379 15.94 1.94 -25.66
N PRO A 380 16.15 3.23 -25.37
CA PRO A 380 16.94 3.64 -24.21
C PRO A 380 16.18 3.42 -22.91
N TYR A 381 16.85 2.89 -21.88
CA TYR A 381 16.33 2.75 -20.53
C TYR A 381 17.46 2.82 -19.49
N GLU A 382 17.09 3.13 -18.24
CA GLU A 382 17.95 2.95 -17.07
C GLU A 382 17.53 1.68 -16.34
N TYR A 383 18.51 0.94 -15.81
CA TYR A 383 18.28 -0.29 -15.06
C TYR A 383 18.86 -0.22 -13.66
N TYR A 384 18.12 -0.73 -12.69
CA TYR A 384 18.55 -0.89 -11.32
C TYR A 384 18.17 -2.28 -10.80
N GLU A 385 19.15 -2.97 -10.23
CA GLU A 385 18.97 -4.28 -9.60
C GLU A 385 19.52 -4.23 -8.18
N ASN A 386 18.78 -4.75 -7.22
CA ASN A 386 19.19 -4.84 -5.83
C ASN A 386 18.90 -6.22 -5.23
N GLU A 387 19.36 -6.43 -4.00
CA GLU A 387 19.05 -7.65 -3.25
C GLU A 387 17.56 -7.74 -2.92
N GLY A 388 17.09 -8.99 -2.68
CA GLY A 388 15.70 -9.28 -2.37
C GLY A 388 14.85 -9.60 -3.59
N GLY A 389 13.58 -9.90 -3.33
CA GLY A 389 12.62 -10.37 -4.32
C GLY A 389 11.47 -9.40 -4.55
N HIS A 390 10.28 -9.98 -4.75
CA HIS A 390 9.02 -9.28 -5.06
C HIS A 390 8.37 -8.73 -3.79
N ILE A 391 8.94 -7.68 -3.19
CA ILE A 391 8.59 -7.19 -1.84
C ILE A 391 8.49 -5.67 -1.77
N TRP A 392 7.65 -5.18 -0.85
CA TRP A 392 7.41 -3.75 -0.63
C TRP A 392 8.68 -2.96 -0.27
N ARG A 393 9.64 -3.56 0.43
CA ARG A 393 10.94 -2.96 0.72
C ARG A 393 11.63 -2.47 -0.55
N ASN A 394 11.67 -3.30 -1.60
CA ASN A 394 12.27 -2.95 -2.88
C ASN A 394 11.47 -1.84 -3.58
N TRP A 395 10.16 -1.91 -3.57
CA TRP A 395 9.32 -0.93 -4.27
C TRP A 395 9.36 0.46 -3.61
N ARG A 396 9.50 0.54 -2.28
CA ARG A 396 9.76 1.83 -1.61
C ARG A 396 11.10 2.44 -2.05
N ILE A 397 12.15 1.63 -2.16
CA ILE A 397 13.45 2.07 -2.70
C ILE A 397 13.30 2.57 -4.14
N TYR A 398 12.56 1.86 -4.97
CA TYR A 398 12.37 2.25 -6.38
C TYR A 398 11.57 3.55 -6.50
N LEU A 399 10.54 3.74 -5.67
CA LEU A 399 9.81 5.01 -5.64
C LEU A 399 10.72 6.17 -5.23
N ASP A 400 11.52 6.00 -4.17
CA ASP A 400 12.47 7.01 -3.70
C ASP A 400 13.46 7.40 -4.81
N MET A 401 14.08 6.42 -5.46
CA MET A 401 15.04 6.64 -6.55
C MET A 401 14.40 7.27 -7.79
N PHE A 402 13.23 6.78 -8.19
CA PHE A 402 12.54 7.24 -9.40
C PHE A 402 12.02 8.68 -9.23
N ALA A 403 11.38 9.00 -8.09
CA ALA A 403 10.86 10.33 -7.81
C ALA A 403 11.94 11.42 -7.89
N GLN A 404 13.17 11.11 -7.49
CA GLN A 404 14.30 12.03 -7.57
C GLN A 404 14.76 12.33 -9.01
N LYS A 405 14.38 11.53 -9.99
CA LYS A 405 14.74 11.70 -11.41
C LYS A 405 13.71 12.48 -12.22
N LEU A 406 12.52 12.70 -11.66
CA LEU A 406 11.38 13.26 -12.38
C LEU A 406 11.45 14.79 -12.52
N PHE A 407 11.00 15.28 -13.68
CA PHE A 407 10.73 16.70 -13.96
C PHE A 407 11.92 17.65 -13.75
N LYS A 408 13.13 17.17 -13.98
CA LYS A 408 14.38 17.94 -13.90
C LYS A 408 14.65 18.74 -15.17
#